data_c1c9b279ed406de824fdcdd5e4a91d6a
#
_entry.id   c1c9b279ed406de824fdcdd5e4a91d6a
#
_cell.length_a   1.000
_cell.length_b   1.000
_cell.length_c   1.000
_cell.angle_alpha   90.00
_cell.angle_beta   90.00
_cell.angle_gamma   90.00
#
_symmetry.space_group_name_H-M   'P 1'
#
loop_
_entity.id
_entity.type
_entity.pdbx_description
1 polymer ?
#
loop_
_entity_poly.entity_id
_entity_poly.type
_entity_poly.pdbx_seq_one_letter_code
_entity_poly.pdbx_strand_id
1 'polypeptide(L)'
;MATIIKNEEKDFQPNPNKIDGFRLLTDKTREQRDINPLWLNFDVRKLNPGECNAAYHFHRYAEELFVIQQGEASLRTPQGVEIVKSGDMIFFESGESGAHQLYNHTDKPCIFLDIRTYIGHDICEYPDSNKIIIVPNGETFNRDEQHSYFEGEENIRDIWNKLN
;
A
#
# COMPACT_ATOMS: atom_id res chain seq x y z
N MET A 1 -9.46 -19.19 -17.31
CA MET A 1 -9.56 -18.33 -18.54
C MET A 1 -8.47 -17.28 -18.46
N ALA A 2 -7.78 -16.95 -19.56
CA ALA A 2 -6.79 -15.87 -19.57
C ALA A 2 -7.50 -14.54 -19.89
N THR A 3 -7.16 -13.49 -19.16
CA THR A 3 -7.65 -12.11 -19.42
C THR A 3 -6.47 -11.27 -19.87
N ILE A 4 -6.64 -10.52 -20.97
CA ILE A 4 -5.64 -9.61 -21.51
C ILE A 4 -6.10 -8.18 -21.26
N ILE A 5 -5.28 -7.39 -20.58
CA ILE A 5 -5.46 -5.93 -20.42
C ILE A 5 -4.44 -5.28 -21.35
N LYS A 6 -4.94 -4.63 -22.40
CA LYS A 6 -4.08 -3.97 -23.39
C LYS A 6 -3.65 -2.58 -22.91
N ASN A 7 -2.49 -2.12 -23.38
CA ASN A 7 -1.94 -0.84 -22.96
C ASN A 7 -2.84 0.35 -23.32
N GLU A 8 -3.48 0.29 -24.48
CA GLU A 8 -4.40 1.31 -24.97
C GLU A 8 -5.74 1.38 -24.21
N GLU A 9 -6.04 0.38 -23.38
CA GLU A 9 -7.27 0.30 -22.58
C GLU A 9 -7.11 0.90 -21.18
N LYS A 10 -5.90 1.28 -20.79
CA LYS A 10 -5.63 1.81 -19.44
C LYS A 10 -6.37 3.12 -19.17
N ASP A 11 -7.13 3.14 -18.10
CA ASP A 11 -7.91 4.28 -17.62
C ASP A 11 -7.39 4.72 -16.24
N PHE A 12 -6.48 5.69 -16.23
CA PHE A 12 -5.87 6.21 -15.02
C PHE A 12 -6.78 7.21 -14.31
N GLN A 13 -7.31 6.83 -13.16
CA GLN A 13 -8.17 7.67 -12.33
C GLN A 13 -7.47 7.99 -10.99
N PRO A 14 -7.69 9.20 -10.44
CA PRO A 14 -7.17 9.54 -9.12
C PRO A 14 -7.90 8.73 -8.04
N ASN A 15 -7.17 8.32 -7.03
CA ASN A 15 -7.81 7.79 -5.83
C ASN A 15 -8.56 8.92 -5.11
N PRO A 16 -9.80 8.70 -4.67
CA PRO A 16 -10.54 9.68 -3.89
C PRO A 16 -9.81 9.98 -2.56
N ASN A 17 -10.07 11.15 -1.99
CA ASN A 17 -9.56 11.56 -0.67
C ASN A 17 -8.03 11.68 -0.56
N LYS A 18 -7.33 12.00 -1.65
CA LYS A 18 -5.88 12.27 -1.61
C LYS A 18 -5.60 13.74 -1.36
N ILE A 19 -4.53 14.00 -0.62
CA ILE A 19 -3.98 15.33 -0.35
C ILE A 19 -2.84 15.65 -1.32
N ASP A 20 -2.42 16.91 -1.38
CA ASP A 20 -1.22 17.32 -2.14
C ASP A 20 -0.01 16.48 -1.78
N GLY A 21 0.77 16.10 -2.78
CA GLY A 21 1.93 15.24 -2.65
C GLY A 21 1.61 13.75 -2.68
N PHE A 22 0.32 13.35 -2.68
CA PHE A 22 -0.13 11.94 -2.65
C PHE A 22 -1.25 11.63 -3.66
N ARG A 23 -1.19 12.21 -4.86
CA ARG A 23 -2.21 12.06 -5.91
C ARG A 23 -1.87 10.94 -6.90
N LEU A 24 -1.62 9.75 -6.37
CA LEU A 24 -1.38 8.57 -7.20
C LEU A 24 -2.60 8.24 -8.06
N LEU A 25 -2.38 8.01 -9.35
CA LEU A 25 -3.40 7.53 -10.27
C LEU A 25 -3.32 6.00 -10.38
N THR A 26 -4.48 5.36 -10.40
CA THR A 26 -4.61 3.91 -10.58
C THR A 26 -5.33 3.62 -11.87
N ASP A 27 -4.83 2.67 -12.66
CA ASP A 27 -5.55 2.13 -13.81
C ASP A 27 -6.78 1.33 -13.35
N LYS A 28 -7.96 1.75 -13.77
CA LYS A 28 -9.23 1.16 -13.38
C LYS A 28 -9.72 0.03 -14.29
N THR A 29 -8.98 -0.29 -15.34
CA THR A 29 -9.37 -1.33 -16.31
C THR A 29 -9.62 -2.68 -15.66
N ARG A 30 -8.78 -3.07 -14.68
CA ARG A 30 -8.94 -4.32 -13.93
C ARG A 30 -10.28 -4.35 -13.17
N GLU A 31 -10.57 -3.29 -12.44
CA GLU A 31 -11.80 -3.12 -11.65
C GLU A 31 -13.05 -3.08 -12.55
N GLN A 32 -13.01 -2.31 -13.65
CA GLN A 32 -14.10 -2.18 -14.62
C GLN A 32 -14.45 -3.51 -15.32
N ARG A 33 -13.51 -4.46 -15.36
CA ARG A 33 -13.68 -5.79 -15.93
C ARG A 33 -13.97 -6.89 -14.91
N ASP A 34 -14.24 -6.52 -13.64
CA ASP A 34 -14.51 -7.45 -12.55
C ASP A 34 -13.40 -8.53 -12.35
N ILE A 35 -12.14 -8.15 -12.62
CA ILE A 35 -11.01 -9.04 -12.38
C ILE A 35 -10.61 -8.96 -10.91
N ASN A 36 -11.01 -9.98 -10.14
CA ASN A 36 -10.82 -10.06 -8.69
C ASN A 36 -9.85 -11.19 -8.34
N PRO A 37 -8.54 -10.93 -8.22
CA PRO A 37 -7.55 -11.94 -7.85
C PRO A 37 -7.76 -12.42 -6.41
N LEU A 38 -7.50 -13.70 -6.12
CA LEU A 38 -7.64 -14.27 -4.78
C LEU A 38 -6.37 -14.09 -3.93
N TRP A 39 -5.19 -14.28 -4.53
CA TRP A 39 -3.92 -14.34 -3.79
C TRP A 39 -2.90 -13.33 -4.26
N LEU A 40 -3.12 -12.73 -5.42
CA LEU A 40 -2.25 -11.77 -6.04
C LEU A 40 -3.03 -10.50 -6.33
N ASN A 41 -2.71 -9.41 -5.66
CA ASN A 41 -3.23 -8.10 -6.03
C ASN A 41 -2.25 -7.43 -7.01
N PHE A 42 -2.76 -6.76 -8.02
CA PHE A 42 -1.92 -6.01 -8.95
C PHE A 42 -2.66 -4.81 -9.52
N ASP A 43 -1.95 -3.71 -9.68
CA ASP A 43 -2.47 -2.50 -10.30
C ASP A 43 -1.36 -1.81 -11.12
N VAL A 44 -1.72 -1.18 -12.23
CA VAL A 44 -0.82 -0.25 -12.89
C VAL A 44 -1.05 1.13 -12.27
N ARG A 45 0.04 1.75 -11.83
CA ARG A 45 0.05 3.03 -11.14
C ARG A 45 0.74 4.07 -11.99
N LYS A 46 0.27 5.31 -11.90
CA LYS A 46 0.90 6.47 -12.53
C LYS A 46 1.16 7.55 -11.50
N LEU A 47 2.41 7.93 -11.36
CA LEU A 47 2.88 8.93 -10.42
C LEU A 47 3.26 10.19 -11.20
N ASN A 48 2.50 11.26 -11.02
CA ASN A 48 2.77 12.54 -11.68
C ASN A 48 3.98 13.25 -11.02
N PRO A 49 4.60 14.24 -11.69
CA PRO A 49 5.65 15.05 -11.11
C PRO A 49 5.30 15.63 -9.73
N GLY A 50 6.23 15.54 -8.78
CA GLY A 50 6.07 16.09 -7.43
C GLY A 50 5.21 15.25 -6.48
N GLU A 51 4.74 14.08 -6.90
CA GLU A 51 3.85 13.24 -6.08
C GLU A 51 4.55 12.01 -5.51
N CYS A 52 4.11 11.56 -4.34
CA CYS A 52 4.47 10.27 -3.73
C CYS A 52 3.39 9.21 -4.00
N ASN A 53 3.79 7.93 -4.10
CA ASN A 53 2.85 6.82 -4.27
C ASN A 53 1.97 6.61 -3.03
N ALA A 54 2.58 6.65 -1.86
CA ALA A 54 1.97 6.49 -0.54
C ALA A 54 2.82 7.20 0.53
N ALA A 55 2.36 7.26 1.77
CA ALA A 55 3.23 7.57 2.89
C ALA A 55 4.29 6.46 3.05
N TYR A 56 5.45 6.79 3.62
CA TYR A 56 6.49 5.79 3.91
C TYR A 56 5.92 4.71 4.81
N HIS A 57 5.93 3.45 4.34
CA HIS A 57 5.25 2.35 5.01
C HIS A 57 5.87 1.00 4.70
N PHE A 58 5.49 0.00 5.48
CA PHE A 58 5.71 -1.41 5.19
C PHE A 58 4.47 -2.24 5.51
N HIS A 59 4.44 -3.44 4.96
CA HIS A 59 3.43 -4.46 5.17
C HIS A 59 3.92 -5.49 6.17
N ARG A 60 3.10 -5.87 7.17
CA ARG A 60 3.51 -6.92 8.12
C ARG A 60 3.55 -8.31 7.49
N TYR A 61 2.66 -8.57 6.54
CA TYR A 61 2.45 -9.90 5.98
C TYR A 61 2.59 -9.96 4.47
N ALA A 62 2.20 -8.90 3.76
CA ALA A 62 2.32 -8.88 2.31
C ALA A 62 3.76 -8.62 1.86
N GLU A 63 4.14 -9.29 0.78
CA GLU A 63 5.29 -8.94 -0.05
C GLU A 63 4.81 -8.11 -1.23
N GLU A 64 5.63 -7.20 -1.69
CA GLU A 64 5.28 -6.30 -2.79
C GLU A 64 6.40 -6.24 -3.82
N LEU A 65 6.04 -6.12 -5.09
CA LEU A 65 6.95 -6.00 -6.21
C LEU A 65 6.53 -4.84 -7.09
N PHE A 66 7.40 -3.86 -7.26
CA PHE A 66 7.22 -2.85 -8.30
C PHE A 66 8.05 -3.16 -9.53
N VAL A 67 7.46 -2.93 -10.71
CA VAL A 67 8.16 -2.98 -11.99
C VAL A 67 7.98 -1.62 -12.65
N ILE A 68 9.06 -0.86 -12.78
CA ILE A 68 9.02 0.45 -13.43
C ILE A 68 8.86 0.26 -14.94
N GLN A 69 7.70 0.63 -15.46
CA GLN A 69 7.37 0.48 -16.89
C GLN A 69 7.81 1.69 -17.71
N GLN A 70 7.74 2.89 -17.12
CA GLN A 70 8.07 4.14 -17.82
C GLN A 70 8.51 5.22 -16.83
N GLY A 71 9.47 6.06 -17.24
CA GLY A 71 9.99 7.16 -16.44
C GLY A 71 10.97 6.71 -15.38
N GLU A 72 11.16 7.55 -14.39
CA GLU A 72 12.00 7.31 -13.22
C GLU A 72 11.41 7.95 -11.96
N ALA A 73 11.86 7.52 -10.80
CA ALA A 73 11.43 8.03 -9.50
C ALA A 73 12.56 7.86 -8.46
N SER A 74 12.50 8.62 -7.37
CA SER A 74 13.28 8.36 -6.17
C SER A 74 12.58 7.32 -5.32
N LEU A 75 13.31 6.26 -4.97
CA LEU A 75 12.87 5.23 -4.02
C LEU A 75 13.52 5.48 -2.67
N ARG A 76 12.74 5.69 -1.63
CA ARG A 76 13.18 5.71 -0.23
C ARG A 76 12.98 4.34 0.39
N THR A 77 14.03 3.83 1.05
CA THR A 77 14.04 2.58 1.83
C THR A 77 14.75 2.83 3.17
N PRO A 78 14.84 1.84 4.10
CA PRO A 78 15.66 1.95 5.29
C PRO A 78 17.16 2.15 5.00
N GLN A 79 17.63 1.74 3.81
CA GLN A 79 19.02 1.89 3.38
C GLN A 79 19.34 3.27 2.80
N GLY A 80 18.31 4.08 2.51
CA GLY A 80 18.48 5.42 1.96
C GLY A 80 17.58 5.69 0.75
N VAL A 81 18.04 6.57 -0.13
CA VAL A 81 17.32 6.97 -1.34
C VAL A 81 18.11 6.57 -2.57
N GLU A 82 17.44 5.88 -3.50
CA GLU A 82 18.00 5.49 -4.80
C GLU A 82 17.10 5.95 -5.94
N ILE A 83 17.67 6.11 -7.13
CA ILE A 83 16.91 6.37 -8.36
C ILE A 83 16.58 5.04 -9.03
N VAL A 84 15.29 4.83 -9.28
CA VAL A 84 14.78 3.70 -10.05
C VAL A 84 14.17 4.18 -11.36
N LYS A 85 14.33 3.39 -12.43
CA LYS A 85 13.97 3.79 -13.80
C LYS A 85 13.35 2.65 -14.59
N SER A 86 12.81 2.97 -15.75
CA SER A 86 12.17 2.00 -16.65
C SER A 86 13.02 0.74 -16.86
N GLY A 87 12.42 -0.42 -16.58
CA GLY A 87 13.03 -1.75 -16.62
C GLY A 87 13.45 -2.29 -15.25
N ASP A 88 13.58 -1.44 -14.22
CA ASP A 88 13.94 -1.89 -12.88
C ASP A 88 12.79 -2.62 -12.21
N MET A 89 13.14 -3.64 -11.43
CA MET A 89 12.26 -4.39 -10.54
C MET A 89 12.69 -4.19 -9.10
N ILE A 90 11.75 -3.90 -8.22
CA ILE A 90 12.00 -3.59 -6.81
C ILE A 90 11.14 -4.53 -5.98
N PHE A 91 11.76 -5.39 -5.20
CA PHE A 91 11.07 -6.30 -4.31
C PHE A 91 11.13 -5.79 -2.87
N PHE A 92 9.99 -5.76 -2.21
CA PHE A 92 9.85 -5.37 -0.82
C PHE A 92 9.41 -6.59 -0.01
N GLU A 93 10.26 -6.98 0.92
CA GLU A 93 9.94 -8.03 1.89
C GLU A 93 8.83 -7.57 2.83
N SER A 94 8.12 -8.50 3.42
CA SER A 94 7.25 -8.20 4.56
C SER A 94 8.08 -7.76 5.78
N GLY A 95 7.51 -6.87 6.60
CA GLY A 95 8.17 -6.30 7.78
C GLY A 95 8.97 -5.03 7.49
N GLU A 96 9.64 -4.54 8.52
CA GLU A 96 10.30 -3.23 8.53
C GLU A 96 11.41 -3.08 7.47
N SER A 97 12.09 -4.18 7.12
CA SER A 97 13.12 -4.19 6.07
C SER A 97 12.59 -3.81 4.70
N GLY A 98 11.31 -4.08 4.43
CA GLY A 98 10.63 -3.72 3.18
C GLY A 98 9.97 -2.34 3.19
N ALA A 99 10.25 -1.50 4.17
CA ALA A 99 9.67 -0.16 4.23
C ALA A 99 10.08 0.69 3.02
N HIS A 100 9.10 1.34 2.39
CA HIS A 100 9.35 2.05 1.13
C HIS A 100 8.41 3.22 0.87
N GLN A 101 8.86 4.09 -0.04
CA GLN A 101 8.09 5.18 -0.64
C GLN A 101 8.71 5.55 -1.97
N LEU A 102 7.90 5.72 -3.03
CA LEU A 102 8.32 6.32 -4.29
C LEU A 102 7.92 7.80 -4.32
N TYR A 103 8.83 8.64 -4.81
CA TYR A 103 8.61 10.06 -5.10
C TYR A 103 9.04 10.38 -6.53
N ASN A 104 8.15 10.96 -7.30
CA ASN A 104 8.50 11.42 -8.65
C ASN A 104 9.15 12.81 -8.58
N HIS A 105 10.47 12.84 -8.60
CA HIS A 105 11.28 14.05 -8.58
C HIS A 105 11.45 14.70 -9.97
N THR A 106 10.92 14.08 -11.02
CA THR A 106 11.09 14.50 -12.41
C THR A 106 9.96 15.38 -12.91
N ASP A 107 10.07 15.88 -14.13
CA ASP A 107 9.05 16.65 -14.85
C ASP A 107 8.11 15.79 -15.71
N LYS A 108 8.27 14.46 -15.69
CA LYS A 108 7.49 13.49 -16.47
C LYS A 108 6.83 12.45 -15.57
N PRO A 109 5.71 11.86 -15.98
CA PRO A 109 5.09 10.79 -15.21
C PRO A 109 5.98 9.55 -15.11
N CYS A 110 5.97 8.90 -13.94
CA CYS A 110 6.49 7.56 -13.73
C CYS A 110 5.31 6.57 -13.68
N ILE A 111 5.38 5.50 -14.48
CA ILE A 111 4.36 4.43 -14.53
C ILE A 111 5.02 3.15 -14.06
N PHE A 112 4.38 2.47 -13.12
CA PHE A 112 4.87 1.21 -12.58
C PHE A 112 3.73 0.21 -12.37
N LEU A 113 4.06 -1.07 -12.47
CA LEU A 113 3.21 -2.17 -12.07
C LEU A 113 3.49 -2.46 -10.59
N ASP A 114 2.46 -2.37 -9.79
CA ASP A 114 2.40 -2.71 -8.37
C ASP A 114 1.78 -4.09 -8.24
N ILE A 115 2.52 -5.06 -7.73
CA ILE A 115 2.08 -6.43 -7.49
C ILE A 115 2.27 -6.72 -6.01
N ARG A 116 1.24 -7.23 -5.35
CA ARG A 116 1.28 -7.53 -3.93
C ARG A 116 0.61 -8.86 -3.63
N THR A 117 1.21 -9.65 -2.75
CA THR A 117 0.56 -10.83 -2.20
C THR A 117 -0.66 -10.43 -1.38
N TYR A 118 -1.71 -11.25 -1.39
CA TYR A 118 -2.94 -10.99 -0.66
C TYR A 118 -3.44 -12.27 0.01
N ILE A 119 -3.50 -12.26 1.33
CA ILE A 119 -3.95 -13.39 2.16
C ILE A 119 -5.25 -13.07 2.91
N GLY A 120 -6.00 -12.07 2.45
CA GLY A 120 -7.28 -11.65 3.04
C GLY A 120 -7.19 -10.52 4.05
N HIS A 121 -6.05 -10.34 4.71
CA HIS A 121 -5.80 -9.25 5.66
C HIS A 121 -4.33 -8.86 5.66
N ASP A 122 -4.04 -7.65 6.10
CA ASP A 122 -2.68 -7.16 6.32
C ASP A 122 -2.69 -6.02 7.34
N ILE A 123 -1.54 -5.66 7.85
CA ILE A 123 -1.32 -4.48 8.66
C ILE A 123 -0.20 -3.66 8.00
N CYS A 124 -0.56 -2.45 7.58
CA CYS A 124 0.44 -1.50 7.10
C CYS A 124 0.90 -0.62 8.24
N GLU A 125 2.21 -0.50 8.43
CA GLU A 125 2.82 0.41 9.40
C GLU A 125 3.44 1.62 8.72
N TYR A 126 3.33 2.77 9.37
CA TYR A 126 3.77 4.07 8.86
C TYR A 126 4.76 4.70 9.83
N PRO A 127 6.08 4.44 9.69
CA PRO A 127 7.09 4.89 10.65
C PRO A 127 7.14 6.40 10.86
N ASP A 128 6.97 7.20 9.79
CA ASP A 128 7.03 8.66 9.88
C ASP A 128 5.87 9.29 10.66
N SER A 129 4.72 8.63 10.72
CA SER A 129 3.50 9.13 11.37
C SER A 129 3.02 8.27 12.53
N ASN A 130 3.83 7.27 12.93
CA ASN A 130 3.60 6.39 14.07
C ASN A 130 2.18 5.81 14.13
N LYS A 131 1.69 5.33 12.99
CA LYS A 131 0.35 4.75 12.88
C LYS A 131 0.37 3.39 12.21
N ILE A 132 -0.70 2.63 12.40
CA ILE A 132 -1.00 1.39 11.70
C ILE A 132 -2.35 1.48 11.00
N ILE A 133 -2.51 0.74 9.92
CA ILE A 133 -3.79 0.58 9.22
C ILE A 133 -4.08 -0.91 9.07
N ILE A 134 -5.28 -1.34 9.45
CA ILE A 134 -5.75 -2.70 9.22
C ILE A 134 -6.41 -2.78 7.84
N VAL A 135 -5.90 -3.65 6.98
CA VAL A 135 -6.41 -3.88 5.63
C VAL A 135 -7.23 -5.17 5.61
N PRO A 136 -8.41 -5.23 4.97
CA PRO A 136 -8.98 -4.23 4.05
C PRO A 136 -9.86 -3.16 4.71
N ASN A 137 -10.14 -3.23 6.01
CA ASN A 137 -11.14 -2.38 6.67
C ASN A 137 -10.78 -0.89 6.68
N GLY A 138 -9.47 -0.56 6.59
CA GLY A 138 -8.99 0.82 6.59
C GLY A 138 -8.99 1.48 7.98
N GLU A 139 -9.22 0.71 9.04
CA GLU A 139 -9.16 1.19 10.43
C GLU A 139 -7.74 1.63 10.75
N THR A 140 -7.61 2.86 11.23
CA THR A 140 -6.31 3.50 11.48
C THR A 140 -6.16 3.79 12.97
N PHE A 141 -5.04 3.36 13.54
CA PHE A 141 -4.73 3.52 14.96
C PHE A 141 -3.35 4.16 15.14
N ASN A 142 -3.18 4.85 16.26
CA ASN A 142 -1.86 5.27 16.71
C ASN A 142 -1.13 4.06 17.30
N ARG A 143 0.12 3.84 16.90
CA ARG A 143 0.93 2.70 17.34
C ARG A 143 1.23 2.75 18.86
N ASP A 144 1.25 3.93 19.46
CA ASP A 144 1.53 4.11 20.88
C ASP A 144 0.31 3.80 21.77
N GLU A 145 -0.89 3.65 21.20
CA GLU A 145 -2.11 3.30 21.92
C GLU A 145 -2.25 1.78 22.06
N GLN A 146 -1.28 1.15 22.72
CA GLN A 146 -1.31 -0.28 23.00
C GLN A 146 -1.91 -0.53 24.39
N HIS A 147 -2.87 -1.43 24.45
CA HIS A 147 -3.50 -1.90 25.68
C HIS A 147 -3.00 -3.30 26.05
N SER A 148 -2.97 -3.60 27.33
CA SER A 148 -2.75 -4.98 27.74
C SER A 148 -3.99 -5.83 27.42
N TYR A 149 -3.82 -7.14 27.21
CA TYR A 149 -4.93 -8.03 26.87
C TYR A 149 -6.09 -8.00 27.87
N PHE A 150 -5.77 -7.80 29.15
CA PHE A 150 -6.76 -7.80 30.23
C PHE A 150 -7.22 -6.40 30.66
N GLU A 151 -6.74 -5.35 30.04
CA GLU A 151 -7.14 -3.98 30.35
C GLU A 151 -8.63 -3.78 30.04
N GLY A 152 -9.41 -3.38 31.04
CA GLY A 152 -10.86 -3.24 30.94
C GLY A 152 -11.66 -4.52 31.26
N GLU A 153 -10.98 -5.66 31.52
CA GLU A 153 -11.61 -6.94 31.83
C GLU A 153 -11.59 -7.29 33.34
N GLU A 154 -11.18 -6.35 34.17
CA GLU A 154 -10.98 -6.59 35.62
C GLU A 154 -12.26 -6.99 36.34
N ASN A 155 -13.42 -6.60 35.83
CA ASN A 155 -14.74 -6.81 36.43
C ASN A 155 -15.48 -8.02 35.86
N ILE A 156 -14.79 -8.96 35.21
CA ILE A 156 -15.45 -10.10 34.53
C ILE A 156 -16.37 -10.92 35.45
N ARG A 157 -16.01 -11.08 36.73
CA ARG A 157 -16.84 -11.81 37.70
C ARG A 157 -18.18 -11.12 37.97
N ASP A 158 -18.17 -9.78 38.02
CA ASP A 158 -19.41 -9.01 38.25
C ASP A 158 -20.31 -9.05 37.03
N ILE A 159 -19.76 -9.15 35.84
CA ILE A 159 -20.51 -9.36 34.59
C ILE A 159 -21.21 -10.71 34.65
N TRP A 160 -20.49 -11.79 34.97
CA TRP A 160 -21.08 -13.12 35.08
C TRP A 160 -22.15 -13.26 36.20
N ASN A 161 -21.94 -12.58 37.33
CA ASN A 161 -22.92 -12.55 38.42
C ASN A 161 -24.27 -11.89 38.04
N LYS A 162 -24.24 -10.97 37.07
CA LYS A 162 -25.47 -10.32 36.57
C LYS A 162 -26.17 -11.12 35.47
N LEU A 163 -25.52 -12.09 34.86
CA LEU A 163 -26.06 -12.94 33.80
C LEU A 163 -26.71 -14.22 34.32
N ASN A 164 -26.45 -14.60 35.58
CA ASN A 164 -27.05 -15.72 36.29
C ASN A 164 -28.18 -15.23 37.18
#